data_3711013e00e2dc64a74df56b86186cc4
#
_entry.id   3711013e00e2dc64a74df56b86186cc4
#
_cell.length_a   1.000
_cell.length_b   1.000
_cell.length_c   1.000
_cell.angle_alpha   90.00
_cell.angle_beta   90.00
_cell.angle_gamma   90.00
#
_symmetry.space_group_name_H-M   'P 1'
#
loop_
_entity.id
_entity.type
_entity.pdbx_description
1 polymer ?
#
loop_
_entity_poly.entity_id
_entity_poly.type
_entity_poly.pdbx_seq_one_letter_code
_entity_poly.pdbx_strand_id
1 'polypeptide(L)'
;VSEVTIITKTKEDETAHMLTAEGGNIVDVSDVYAADGTTVVVNNLFYNVPVRRKFLKSDQTEFRNILNEFYRIALVYPKVAFVLVHNDELILELNAGTEKQRIEAIFGKSSRNAYTANFVEIAADTEIVSIRGFIGKPEFASKNHQQYFFVNGRYMRHPYFHKAVLNAYSGMLQQDTNPSYFIYFEVNPDTIDVNIHPTKTEIKFADDQLVFQILLATVRESLGKFNIAPSLDFDVSGKIEMPILDSSSIMSKPVCTRNVDYNPFKQSNNVASSNW
;
A
#
# COMPACT_ATOMS: atom_id res chain seq x y z
N VAL A 1 -12.38 -31.05 11.76
CA VAL A 1 -12.26 -31.12 10.29
C VAL A 1 -10.80 -31.28 9.82
N SER A 2 -9.86 -31.42 10.77
CA SER A 2 -8.44 -31.60 10.59
C SER A 2 -7.86 -32.34 11.80
N GLU A 3 -6.64 -32.79 11.67
CA GLU A 3 -5.79 -33.22 12.79
C GLU A 3 -4.97 -31.98 13.21
N VAL A 4 -4.99 -31.67 14.51
CA VAL A 4 -4.31 -30.49 15.05
C VAL A 4 -3.38 -30.90 16.17
N THR A 5 -2.13 -30.47 16.11
CA THR A 5 -1.17 -30.60 17.20
C THR A 5 -0.75 -29.19 17.63
N ILE A 6 -0.84 -28.92 18.91
CA ILE A 6 -0.40 -27.66 19.53
C ILE A 6 0.71 -28.00 20.52
N ILE A 7 1.87 -27.37 20.36
CA ILE A 7 2.99 -27.49 21.30
C ILE A 7 3.26 -26.08 21.81
N THR A 8 3.21 -25.91 23.13
CA THR A 8 3.39 -24.59 23.73
C THR A 8 4.26 -24.64 24.96
N LYS A 9 5.11 -23.65 25.14
CA LYS A 9 5.96 -23.46 26.30
C LYS A 9 6.12 -21.98 26.60
N THR A 10 6.00 -21.62 27.85
CA THR A 10 6.39 -20.28 28.34
C THR A 10 7.82 -20.31 28.88
N LYS A 11 8.40 -19.14 29.14
CA LYS A 11 9.74 -19.05 29.73
C LYS A 11 9.82 -19.56 31.16
N GLU A 12 8.67 -19.66 31.83
CA GLU A 12 8.55 -20.09 33.23
C GLU A 12 8.40 -21.60 33.36
N ASP A 13 8.04 -22.29 32.27
CA ASP A 13 7.84 -23.74 32.25
C ASP A 13 9.16 -24.49 32.01
N GLU A 14 9.35 -25.61 32.69
CA GLU A 14 10.50 -26.50 32.46
C GLU A 14 10.33 -27.32 31.18
N THR A 15 9.11 -27.80 30.92
CA THR A 15 8.73 -28.61 29.75
C THR A 15 7.65 -27.93 28.92
N ALA A 16 7.56 -28.28 27.66
CA ALA A 16 6.47 -27.86 26.79
C ALA A 16 5.28 -28.82 26.91
N HIS A 17 4.07 -28.30 26.77
CA HIS A 17 2.85 -29.12 26.74
C HIS A 17 2.44 -29.32 25.26
N MET A 18 2.20 -30.59 24.90
CA MET A 18 1.68 -30.97 23.59
C MET A 18 0.24 -31.46 23.74
N LEU A 19 -0.64 -30.93 22.89
CA LEU A 19 -2.03 -31.36 22.74
C LEU A 19 -2.27 -31.79 21.31
N THR A 20 -2.80 -33.02 21.16
CA THR A 20 -3.23 -33.52 19.83
C THR A 20 -4.75 -33.70 19.83
N ALA A 21 -5.40 -33.17 18.80
CA ALA A 21 -6.84 -33.30 18.62
C ALA A 21 -7.17 -33.77 17.19
N GLU A 22 -8.11 -34.67 17.08
CA GLU A 22 -8.59 -35.25 15.85
C GLU A 22 -10.12 -35.22 15.77
N GLY A 23 -10.66 -34.68 14.66
CA GLY A 23 -12.10 -34.65 14.44
C GLY A 23 -12.92 -33.85 15.47
N GLY A 24 -12.26 -33.07 16.33
CA GLY A 24 -12.88 -32.29 17.41
C GLY A 24 -12.75 -32.93 18.80
N ASN A 25 -12.09 -34.09 18.89
CA ASN A 25 -11.81 -34.77 20.16
C ASN A 25 -10.34 -34.61 20.50
N ILE A 26 -10.02 -34.41 21.78
CA ILE A 26 -8.64 -34.45 22.28
C ILE A 26 -8.23 -35.91 22.32
N VAL A 27 -7.12 -36.25 21.65
CA VAL A 27 -6.58 -37.61 21.54
C VAL A 27 -5.48 -37.83 22.58
N ASP A 28 -4.60 -36.83 22.74
CA ASP A 28 -3.46 -36.91 23.65
C ASP A 28 -3.10 -35.56 24.25
N VAL A 29 -2.62 -35.59 25.48
CA VAL A 29 -2.00 -34.43 26.16
C VAL A 29 -0.76 -34.98 26.88
N SER A 30 0.42 -34.51 26.49
CA SER A 30 1.69 -34.99 27.01
C SER A 30 2.74 -33.89 27.14
N ASP A 31 3.75 -34.11 27.96
CA ASP A 31 4.88 -33.20 28.09
C ASP A 31 5.97 -33.57 27.09
N VAL A 32 6.53 -32.56 26.42
CA VAL A 32 7.56 -32.71 25.40
C VAL A 32 8.67 -31.67 25.57
N TYR A 33 9.80 -31.87 24.93
CA TYR A 33 10.85 -30.87 24.87
C TYR A 33 10.65 -30.00 23.64
N ALA A 34 10.47 -28.66 23.83
CA ALA A 34 10.41 -27.70 22.75
C ALA A 34 11.02 -26.35 23.20
N ALA A 35 11.34 -25.50 22.23
CA ALA A 35 11.73 -24.12 22.50
C ALA A 35 10.54 -23.29 23.02
N ASP A 36 10.83 -22.17 23.70
CA ASP A 36 9.80 -21.24 24.15
C ASP A 36 9.00 -20.72 22.96
N GLY A 37 7.68 -20.69 23.11
CA GLY A 37 6.76 -20.26 22.06
C GLY A 37 5.61 -21.23 21.83
N THR A 38 4.90 -21.06 20.71
CA THR A 38 3.78 -21.94 20.35
C THR A 38 3.93 -22.42 18.91
N THR A 39 3.86 -23.73 18.72
CA THR A 39 3.80 -24.37 17.41
C THR A 39 2.41 -24.93 17.21
N VAL A 40 1.79 -24.61 16.08
CA VAL A 40 0.48 -25.15 15.68
C VAL A 40 0.66 -25.89 14.36
N VAL A 41 0.36 -27.18 14.37
CA VAL A 41 0.40 -28.04 13.17
C VAL A 41 -1.02 -28.44 12.80
N VAL A 42 -1.38 -28.23 11.55
CA VAL A 42 -2.70 -28.62 11.02
C VAL A 42 -2.48 -29.56 9.84
N ASN A 43 -2.88 -30.82 10.03
CA ASN A 43 -2.75 -31.86 9.03
C ASN A 43 -4.13 -32.28 8.49
N ASN A 44 -4.12 -32.86 7.31
CA ASN A 44 -5.28 -33.53 6.72
C ASN A 44 -6.55 -32.65 6.70
N LEU A 45 -6.41 -31.36 6.31
CA LEU A 45 -7.52 -30.43 6.27
C LEU A 45 -8.70 -30.99 5.46
N PHE A 46 -9.89 -31.00 6.07
CA PHE A 46 -11.14 -31.56 5.53
C PHE A 46 -11.14 -33.07 5.27
N TYR A 47 -10.27 -33.87 5.98
CA TYR A 47 -10.24 -35.30 5.80
C TYR A 47 -11.58 -36.00 6.04
N ASN A 48 -12.33 -35.51 7.05
CA ASN A 48 -13.64 -36.03 7.45
C ASN A 48 -14.84 -35.27 6.82
N VAL A 49 -14.61 -34.31 5.90
CA VAL A 49 -15.64 -33.54 5.22
C VAL A 49 -15.38 -33.55 3.70
N PRO A 50 -15.67 -34.66 3.00
CA PRO A 50 -15.30 -34.83 1.58
C PRO A 50 -15.85 -33.75 0.67
N VAL A 51 -17.04 -33.22 0.97
CA VAL A 51 -17.67 -32.14 0.22
C VAL A 51 -16.82 -30.89 0.27
N ARG A 52 -16.35 -30.45 1.45
CA ARG A 52 -15.48 -29.29 1.58
C ARG A 52 -14.13 -29.48 0.88
N ARG A 53 -13.57 -30.71 0.96
CA ARG A 53 -12.32 -31.04 0.26
C ARG A 53 -12.45 -30.91 -1.26
N LYS A 54 -13.61 -31.22 -1.83
CA LYS A 54 -13.89 -31.05 -3.28
C LYS A 54 -13.99 -29.58 -3.72
N PHE A 55 -14.25 -28.65 -2.79
CA PHE A 55 -14.28 -27.21 -3.08
C PHE A 55 -12.88 -26.55 -3.08
N LEU A 56 -11.84 -27.23 -2.59
CA LEU A 56 -10.48 -26.75 -2.74
C LEU A 56 -10.12 -26.66 -4.22
N LYS A 57 -9.55 -25.54 -4.60
CA LYS A 57 -9.08 -25.27 -5.96
C LYS A 57 -7.71 -25.90 -6.19
N SER A 58 -7.05 -25.55 -7.29
CA SER A 58 -5.70 -26.00 -7.55
C SER A 58 -4.73 -25.45 -6.47
N ASP A 59 -3.67 -26.18 -6.18
CA ASP A 59 -2.66 -25.80 -5.18
C ASP A 59 -2.11 -24.39 -5.41
N GLN A 60 -1.90 -24.01 -6.67
CA GLN A 60 -1.46 -22.68 -7.03
C GLN A 60 -2.50 -21.60 -6.68
N THR A 61 -3.79 -21.89 -6.81
CA THR A 61 -4.85 -20.94 -6.44
C THR A 61 -4.98 -20.82 -4.95
N GLU A 62 -4.92 -21.94 -4.22
CA GLU A 62 -4.97 -21.94 -2.76
C GLU A 62 -3.73 -21.26 -2.17
N PHE A 63 -2.54 -21.49 -2.72
CA PHE A 63 -1.33 -20.80 -2.30
C PHE A 63 -1.42 -19.29 -2.50
N ARG A 64 -2.02 -18.83 -3.60
CA ARG A 64 -2.28 -17.39 -3.80
C ARG A 64 -3.24 -16.82 -2.76
N ASN A 65 -4.25 -17.56 -2.36
CA ASN A 65 -5.16 -17.17 -1.29
C ASN A 65 -4.42 -17.07 0.05
N ILE A 66 -3.56 -18.04 0.36
CA ILE A 66 -2.71 -18.04 1.56
C ILE A 66 -1.79 -16.81 1.56
N LEU A 67 -1.13 -16.51 0.44
CA LEU A 67 -0.28 -15.33 0.29
C LEU A 67 -1.05 -14.04 0.56
N ASN A 68 -2.27 -13.91 0.05
CA ASN A 68 -3.09 -12.74 0.28
C ASN A 68 -3.45 -12.55 1.77
N GLU A 69 -3.80 -13.63 2.47
CA GLU A 69 -4.07 -13.55 3.91
C GLU A 69 -2.78 -13.25 4.71
N PHE A 70 -1.65 -13.84 4.31
CA PHE A 70 -0.35 -13.55 4.89
C PHE A 70 0.02 -12.06 4.75
N TYR A 71 -0.16 -11.48 3.56
CA TYR A 71 0.11 -10.05 3.32
C TYR A 71 -0.76 -9.16 4.21
N ARG A 72 -2.05 -9.49 4.37
CA ARG A 72 -2.98 -8.74 5.23
C ARG A 72 -2.50 -8.66 6.67
N ILE A 73 -2.02 -9.79 7.21
CA ILE A 73 -1.50 -9.86 8.57
C ILE A 73 -0.13 -9.15 8.67
N ALA A 74 0.78 -9.44 7.75
CA ALA A 74 2.13 -8.90 7.77
C ALA A 74 2.16 -7.37 7.64
N LEU A 75 1.24 -6.78 6.88
CA LEU A 75 1.11 -5.32 6.71
C LEU A 75 0.62 -4.62 7.98
N VAL A 76 -0.23 -5.27 8.76
CA VAL A 76 -0.76 -4.71 10.02
C VAL A 76 0.26 -4.75 11.15
N TYR A 77 1.14 -5.76 11.17
CA TYR A 77 2.11 -5.97 12.23
C TYR A 77 3.56 -5.79 11.74
N PRO A 78 3.96 -4.59 11.32
CA PRO A 78 5.31 -4.38 10.76
C PRO A 78 6.43 -4.61 11.78
N LYS A 79 6.15 -4.50 13.08
CA LYS A 79 7.12 -4.71 14.18
C LYS A 79 7.36 -6.19 14.50
N VAL A 80 6.57 -7.10 13.91
CA VAL A 80 6.74 -8.55 14.06
C VAL A 80 7.51 -9.08 12.86
N ALA A 81 8.51 -9.93 13.09
CA ALA A 81 9.18 -10.65 12.01
C ALA A 81 8.30 -11.82 11.54
N PHE A 82 8.25 -12.04 10.22
CA PHE A 82 7.50 -13.13 9.60
C PHE A 82 8.37 -13.91 8.63
N VAL A 83 8.21 -15.23 8.63
CA VAL A 83 8.82 -16.11 7.64
C VAL A 83 7.70 -16.94 7.00
N LEU A 84 7.69 -17.02 5.68
CA LEU A 84 6.79 -17.88 4.92
C LEU A 84 7.60 -18.87 4.10
N VAL A 85 7.36 -20.14 4.35
CA VAL A 85 7.96 -21.27 3.64
C VAL A 85 6.84 -22.02 2.92
N HIS A 86 7.08 -22.46 1.70
CA HIS A 86 6.17 -23.28 0.90
C HIS A 86 6.94 -24.41 0.23
N ASN A 87 6.57 -25.67 0.50
CA ASN A 87 7.26 -26.85 -0.02
C ASN A 87 8.78 -26.80 0.19
N ASP A 88 9.20 -26.50 1.44
CA ASP A 88 10.59 -26.34 1.85
C ASP A 88 11.38 -25.20 1.21
N GLU A 89 10.73 -24.37 0.37
CA GLU A 89 11.32 -23.17 -0.21
C GLU A 89 10.94 -21.91 0.59
N LEU A 90 11.93 -21.09 0.89
CA LEU A 90 11.73 -19.78 1.53
C LEU A 90 11.11 -18.79 0.52
N ILE A 91 9.85 -18.44 0.72
CA ILE A 91 9.13 -17.52 -0.14
C ILE A 91 9.34 -16.07 0.30
N LEU A 92 9.19 -15.82 1.60
CA LEU A 92 9.31 -14.49 2.19
C LEU A 92 9.98 -14.56 3.55
N GLU A 93 10.89 -13.63 3.77
CA GLU A 93 11.48 -13.32 5.06
C GLU A 93 11.32 -11.82 5.31
N LEU A 94 10.56 -11.47 6.34
CA LEU A 94 10.15 -10.12 6.65
C LEU A 94 10.63 -9.77 8.06
N ASN A 95 11.67 -8.95 8.13
CA ASN A 95 12.19 -8.47 9.41
C ASN A 95 11.24 -7.43 10.05
N ALA A 96 11.32 -7.27 11.35
CA ALA A 96 10.64 -6.20 12.07
C ALA A 96 11.12 -4.82 11.56
N GLY A 97 10.19 -3.87 11.38
CA GLY A 97 10.52 -2.56 10.85
C GLY A 97 9.33 -1.59 10.85
N THR A 98 9.41 -0.59 10.01
CA THR A 98 8.32 0.38 9.79
C THR A 98 7.31 -0.14 8.77
N GLU A 99 6.11 0.48 8.71
CA GLU A 99 5.10 0.16 7.69
C GLU A 99 5.67 0.30 6.27
N LYS A 100 6.42 1.37 6.02
CA LYS A 100 7.08 1.62 4.73
C LYS A 100 8.08 0.52 4.36
N GLN A 101 8.93 0.11 5.30
CA GLN A 101 9.87 -0.99 5.09
C GLN A 101 9.15 -2.32 4.85
N ARG A 102 8.02 -2.56 5.53
CA ARG A 102 7.19 -3.75 5.34
C ARG A 102 6.58 -3.81 3.94
N ILE A 103 6.01 -2.69 3.47
CA ILE A 103 5.46 -2.58 2.11
C ILE A 103 6.57 -2.83 1.08
N GLU A 104 7.75 -2.23 1.27
CA GLU A 104 8.91 -2.44 0.38
C GLU A 104 9.36 -3.90 0.35
N ALA A 105 9.46 -4.57 1.50
CA ALA A 105 9.89 -5.96 1.61
C ALA A 105 8.92 -6.93 0.90
N ILE A 106 7.61 -6.64 0.90
CA ILE A 106 6.59 -7.49 0.29
C ILE A 106 6.50 -7.22 -1.22
N PHE A 107 6.43 -5.96 -1.64
CA PHE A 107 6.08 -5.58 -3.02
C PHE A 107 7.24 -5.01 -3.83
N GLY A 108 8.35 -4.65 -3.19
CA GLY A 108 9.50 -3.99 -3.84
C GLY A 108 10.41 -4.91 -4.65
N LYS A 109 10.33 -6.23 -4.48
CA LYS A 109 11.27 -7.21 -5.10
C LYS A 109 11.36 -7.12 -6.64
N SER A 110 10.33 -6.61 -7.31
CA SER A 110 10.26 -6.50 -8.78
C SER A 110 10.60 -5.10 -9.30
N SER A 111 10.88 -4.14 -8.44
CA SER A 111 11.13 -2.75 -8.82
C SER A 111 12.63 -2.45 -8.92
N ARG A 112 13.05 -1.78 -10.00
CA ARG A 112 14.44 -1.31 -10.13
C ARG A 112 14.78 -0.19 -9.15
N ASN A 113 13.78 0.60 -8.76
CA ASN A 113 13.86 1.64 -7.75
C ASN A 113 13.05 1.21 -6.52
N ALA A 114 13.29 1.83 -5.37
CA ALA A 114 12.50 1.57 -4.19
C ALA A 114 11.00 1.73 -4.50
N TYR A 115 10.22 0.67 -4.33
CA TYR A 115 8.78 0.66 -4.63
C TYR A 115 8.05 1.76 -3.85
N THR A 116 8.44 1.95 -2.60
CA THR A 116 7.86 2.96 -1.71
C THR A 116 8.23 4.41 -2.07
N ALA A 117 9.23 4.66 -2.93
CA ALA A 117 9.51 5.98 -3.46
C ALA A 117 8.37 6.52 -4.36
N ASN A 118 7.53 5.60 -4.86
CA ASN A 118 6.38 5.91 -5.69
C ASN A 118 5.12 6.26 -4.88
N PHE A 119 5.23 6.39 -3.56
CA PHE A 119 4.11 6.69 -2.68
C PHE A 119 4.25 8.06 -2.02
N VAL A 120 3.09 8.65 -1.73
CA VAL A 120 2.92 9.82 -0.88
C VAL A 120 2.34 9.35 0.45
N GLU A 121 2.88 9.83 1.55
CA GLU A 121 2.35 9.58 2.87
C GLU A 121 1.12 10.43 3.13
N ILE A 122 0.11 9.84 3.75
CA ILE A 122 -1.11 10.52 4.16
C ILE A 122 -1.28 10.41 5.67
N ALA A 123 -1.75 11.50 6.29
CA ALA A 123 -2.10 11.53 7.68
C ALA A 123 -3.23 12.54 7.92
N ALA A 124 -4.24 12.14 8.68
CA ALA A 124 -5.27 13.01 9.22
C ALA A 124 -5.68 12.47 10.59
N ASP A 125 -5.80 13.37 11.55
CA ASP A 125 -6.25 13.04 12.89
C ASP A 125 -7.46 13.91 13.23
N THR A 126 -8.60 13.25 13.49
CA THR A 126 -9.87 13.90 13.82
C THR A 126 -10.48 13.19 15.04
N GLU A 127 -11.48 13.79 15.67
CA GLU A 127 -12.20 13.17 16.78
C GLU A 127 -12.95 11.88 16.40
N ILE A 128 -13.21 11.67 15.10
CA ILE A 128 -14.02 10.57 14.58
C ILE A 128 -13.15 9.43 14.08
N VAL A 129 -12.07 9.76 13.37
CA VAL A 129 -11.17 8.80 12.75
C VAL A 129 -9.77 9.38 12.64
N SER A 130 -8.78 8.59 12.98
CA SER A 130 -7.39 8.84 12.62
C SER A 130 -7.07 8.01 11.37
N ILE A 131 -6.53 8.66 10.33
CA ILE A 131 -6.17 8.04 9.07
C ILE A 131 -4.69 8.22 8.87
N ARG A 132 -3.98 7.15 8.56
CA ARG A 132 -2.57 7.20 8.13
C ARG A 132 -2.33 6.20 7.02
N GLY A 133 -1.25 6.37 6.27
CA GLY A 133 -0.87 5.40 5.26
C GLY A 133 -0.13 5.98 4.08
N PHE A 134 -0.20 5.26 2.98
CA PHE A 134 0.55 5.54 1.77
C PHE A 134 -0.37 5.41 0.55
N ILE A 135 -0.31 6.38 -0.34
CA ILE A 135 -1.04 6.39 -1.60
C ILE A 135 -0.06 6.52 -2.77
N GLY A 136 -0.26 5.77 -3.83
CA GLY A 136 0.60 5.80 -5.02
C GLY A 136 0.51 7.12 -5.75
N LYS A 137 1.63 7.65 -6.22
CA LYS A 137 1.63 8.82 -7.12
C LYS A 137 0.86 8.50 -8.40
N PRO A 138 0.12 9.44 -8.99
CA PRO A 138 -0.72 9.20 -10.17
C PRO A 138 0.04 8.58 -11.36
N GLU A 139 1.28 8.98 -11.58
CA GLU A 139 2.16 8.49 -12.64
C GLU A 139 2.54 7.01 -12.52
N PHE A 140 2.44 6.43 -11.32
CA PHE A 140 2.70 5.01 -11.05
C PHE A 140 1.42 4.17 -10.92
N ALA A 141 0.27 4.75 -11.25
CA ALA A 141 -0.97 3.99 -11.33
C ALA A 141 -0.87 2.90 -12.40
N SER A 142 -1.39 1.72 -12.13
CA SER A 142 -1.24 0.57 -13.03
C SER A 142 -2.46 -0.35 -12.98
N LYS A 143 -2.51 -1.32 -13.92
CA LYS A 143 -3.51 -2.40 -13.87
C LYS A 143 -3.26 -3.35 -12.72
N ASN A 144 -1.97 -3.58 -12.38
CA ASN A 144 -1.54 -4.43 -11.27
C ASN A 144 -1.29 -3.57 -10.03
N HIS A 145 -2.35 -3.13 -9.41
CA HIS A 145 -2.33 -2.28 -8.22
C HIS A 145 -2.50 -3.07 -6.93
N GLN A 146 -2.01 -2.51 -5.83
CA GLN A 146 -2.15 -3.06 -4.48
C GLN A 146 -3.04 -2.14 -3.64
N GLN A 147 -4.17 -2.66 -3.17
CA GLN A 147 -5.19 -1.85 -2.50
C GLN A 147 -5.58 -2.48 -1.17
N TYR A 148 -5.16 -1.84 -0.09
CA TYR A 148 -5.39 -2.33 1.26
C TYR A 148 -5.98 -1.23 2.14
N PHE A 149 -7.10 -1.57 2.77
CA PHE A 149 -7.65 -0.83 3.90
C PHE A 149 -7.54 -1.68 5.16
N PHE A 150 -7.18 -1.02 6.25
CA PHE A 150 -7.15 -1.63 7.58
C PHE A 150 -7.89 -0.72 8.56
N VAL A 151 -8.66 -1.30 9.46
CA VAL A 151 -9.31 -0.60 10.57
C VAL A 151 -9.01 -1.31 11.88
N ASN A 152 -8.50 -0.59 12.86
CA ASN A 152 -8.11 -1.13 14.17
C ASN A 152 -7.30 -2.45 14.06
N GLY A 153 -6.34 -2.50 13.12
CA GLY A 153 -5.51 -3.67 12.89
C GLY A 153 -6.17 -4.83 12.13
N ARG A 154 -7.32 -4.62 11.48
CA ARG A 154 -8.03 -5.63 10.70
C ARG A 154 -8.17 -5.20 9.25
N TYR A 155 -7.86 -6.10 8.32
CA TYR A 155 -8.12 -5.88 6.89
C TYR A 155 -9.62 -5.71 6.63
N MET A 156 -9.98 -4.72 5.82
CA MET A 156 -11.35 -4.53 5.36
C MET A 156 -11.44 -4.30 3.86
N ARG A 157 -12.61 -4.65 3.31
CA ARG A 157 -13.06 -4.24 1.98
C ARG A 157 -14.18 -3.22 2.16
N HIS A 158 -14.01 -2.04 1.59
CA HIS A 158 -15.00 -0.98 1.69
C HIS A 158 -15.15 -0.28 0.34
N PRO A 159 -16.08 -0.72 -0.52
CA PRO A 159 -16.26 -0.17 -1.87
C PRO A 159 -16.54 1.33 -1.88
N TYR A 160 -17.24 1.83 -0.87
CA TYR A 160 -17.54 3.25 -0.74
C TYR A 160 -16.26 4.07 -0.45
N PHE A 161 -15.39 3.63 0.45
CA PHE A 161 -14.10 4.28 0.69
C PHE A 161 -13.12 4.14 -0.49
N HIS A 162 -13.15 3.02 -1.19
CA HIS A 162 -12.42 2.88 -2.45
C HIS A 162 -12.84 3.98 -3.44
N LYS A 163 -14.14 4.26 -3.56
CA LYS A 163 -14.64 5.35 -4.39
C LYS A 163 -14.15 6.72 -3.90
N ALA A 164 -14.01 6.95 -2.58
CA ALA A 164 -13.43 8.19 -2.06
C ALA A 164 -11.99 8.38 -2.55
N VAL A 165 -11.16 7.33 -2.47
CA VAL A 165 -9.80 7.38 -2.99
C VAL A 165 -9.80 7.67 -4.49
N LEU A 166 -10.56 6.94 -5.31
CA LEU A 166 -10.61 7.18 -6.76
C LEU A 166 -11.10 8.59 -7.12
N ASN A 167 -12.08 9.12 -6.38
CA ASN A 167 -12.56 10.49 -6.57
C ASN A 167 -11.48 11.54 -6.28
N ALA A 168 -10.56 11.26 -5.35
CA ALA A 168 -9.43 12.14 -5.09
C ALA A 168 -8.45 12.21 -6.26
N TYR A 169 -8.31 11.13 -7.01
CA TYR A 169 -7.46 11.06 -8.22
C TYR A 169 -8.17 11.51 -9.50
N SER A 170 -9.39 12.05 -9.42
CA SER A 170 -10.15 12.45 -10.60
C SER A 170 -9.36 13.38 -11.52
N GLY A 171 -9.25 13.02 -12.79
CA GLY A 171 -8.48 13.77 -13.80
C GLY A 171 -6.96 13.55 -13.78
N MET A 172 -6.43 12.71 -12.87
CA MET A 172 -4.98 12.45 -12.75
C MET A 172 -4.59 11.07 -13.27
N LEU A 173 -5.53 10.13 -13.38
CA LEU A 173 -5.27 8.75 -13.77
C LEU A 173 -5.40 8.55 -15.29
N GLN A 174 -4.55 7.69 -15.84
CA GLN A 174 -4.71 7.19 -17.20
C GLN A 174 -5.88 6.19 -17.27
N GLN A 175 -6.43 6.00 -18.46
CA GLN A 175 -7.51 5.05 -18.69
C GLN A 175 -7.13 3.63 -18.24
N ASP A 176 -8.04 2.92 -17.58
CA ASP A 176 -7.87 1.56 -17.08
C ASP A 176 -6.72 1.36 -16.07
N THR A 177 -6.26 2.42 -15.41
CA THR A 177 -5.29 2.33 -14.32
C THR A 177 -5.91 2.71 -12.98
N ASN A 178 -5.39 2.12 -11.91
CA ASN A 178 -5.79 2.41 -10.54
C ASN A 178 -4.55 2.66 -9.67
N PRO A 179 -4.67 3.55 -8.66
CA PRO A 179 -3.59 3.77 -7.73
C PRO A 179 -3.46 2.61 -6.75
N SER A 180 -2.24 2.30 -6.34
CA SER A 180 -2.00 1.47 -5.16
C SER A 180 -2.15 2.31 -3.90
N TYR A 181 -2.68 1.71 -2.83
CA TYR A 181 -2.77 2.36 -1.53
C TYR A 181 -2.74 1.37 -0.37
N PHE A 182 -2.22 1.84 0.77
CA PHE A 182 -2.17 1.15 2.05
C PHE A 182 -2.64 2.13 3.10
N ILE A 183 -3.91 2.05 3.50
CA ILE A 183 -4.56 3.04 4.36
C ILE A 183 -5.04 2.37 5.64
N TYR A 184 -4.65 2.95 6.77
CA TYR A 184 -4.93 2.46 8.11
C TYR A 184 -5.85 3.46 8.80
N PHE A 185 -6.97 2.96 9.29
CA PHE A 185 -7.95 3.70 10.07
C PHE A 185 -7.87 3.28 11.53
N GLU A 186 -7.86 4.24 12.42
CA GLU A 186 -8.06 4.06 13.86
C GLU A 186 -9.33 4.79 14.26
N VAL A 187 -10.27 4.04 14.81
CA VAL A 187 -11.60 4.54 15.21
C VAL A 187 -11.98 3.96 16.56
N ASN A 188 -12.89 4.63 17.26
CA ASN A 188 -13.48 4.04 18.46
C ASN A 188 -14.20 2.72 18.08
N PRO A 189 -13.88 1.57 18.72
CA PRO A 189 -14.51 0.29 18.44
C PRO A 189 -16.05 0.32 18.53
N ASP A 190 -16.62 1.18 19.37
CA ASP A 190 -18.07 1.31 19.53
C ASP A 190 -18.75 1.97 18.32
N THR A 191 -17.98 2.59 17.42
CA THR A 191 -18.50 3.24 16.21
C THR A 191 -18.47 2.35 14.97
N ILE A 192 -18.04 1.10 15.10
CA ILE A 192 -17.97 0.16 13.99
C ILE A 192 -18.65 -1.17 14.33
N ASP A 193 -19.31 -1.77 13.34
CA ASP A 193 -19.78 -3.15 13.40
C ASP A 193 -18.98 -4.03 12.45
N VAL A 194 -18.26 -5.00 13.01
CA VAL A 194 -17.42 -5.97 12.30
C VAL A 194 -18.15 -7.27 12.01
N ASN A 195 -19.27 -7.54 12.70
CA ASN A 195 -19.96 -8.82 12.62
C ASN A 195 -21.06 -8.86 11.55
N ILE A 196 -20.86 -8.20 10.43
CA ILE A 196 -21.84 -8.11 9.33
C ILE A 196 -21.75 -9.31 8.40
N HIS A 197 -20.55 -9.84 8.18
CA HIS A 197 -20.29 -10.93 7.22
C HIS A 197 -19.45 -12.03 7.88
N PRO A 198 -19.66 -13.32 7.54
CA PRO A 198 -18.87 -14.44 8.10
C PRO A 198 -17.37 -14.29 7.96
N THR A 199 -16.89 -13.70 6.87
CA THR A 199 -15.45 -13.44 6.66
C THR A 199 -14.92 -12.24 7.45
N LYS A 200 -15.81 -11.43 8.05
CA LYS A 200 -15.48 -10.23 8.83
C LYS A 200 -14.55 -9.25 8.08
N THR A 201 -14.65 -9.24 6.76
CA THR A 201 -13.88 -8.31 5.89
C THR A 201 -14.69 -7.08 5.52
N GLU A 202 -15.99 -7.11 5.71
CA GLU A 202 -16.90 -5.97 5.55
C GLU A 202 -17.17 -5.38 6.93
N ILE A 203 -17.02 -4.09 7.06
CA ILE A 203 -17.17 -3.36 8.31
C ILE A 203 -18.07 -2.17 8.04
N LYS A 204 -19.06 -1.97 8.92
CA LYS A 204 -19.96 -0.84 8.86
C LYS A 204 -19.53 0.20 9.89
N PHE A 205 -19.41 1.43 9.47
CA PHE A 205 -19.14 2.56 10.35
C PHE A 205 -20.46 3.21 10.77
N ALA A 206 -20.49 3.85 11.90
CA ALA A 206 -21.67 4.60 12.35
C ALA A 206 -22.00 5.76 11.41
N ASP A 207 -20.97 6.40 10.85
CA ASP A 207 -21.09 7.47 9.85
C ASP A 207 -20.10 7.27 8.70
N ASP A 208 -20.46 6.37 7.76
CA ASP A 208 -19.69 6.12 6.55
C ASP A 208 -19.49 7.39 5.70
N GLN A 209 -20.47 8.30 5.70
CA GLN A 209 -20.42 9.48 4.86
C GLN A 209 -19.37 10.47 5.37
N LEU A 210 -19.28 10.66 6.66
CA LEU A 210 -18.32 11.56 7.26
C LEU A 210 -16.88 11.03 7.08
N VAL A 211 -16.67 9.72 7.35
CA VAL A 211 -15.36 9.08 7.10
C VAL A 211 -14.96 9.16 5.63
N PHE A 212 -15.94 9.02 4.70
CA PHE A 212 -15.70 9.21 3.26
C PHE A 212 -15.17 10.62 2.95
N GLN A 213 -15.79 11.67 3.51
CA GLN A 213 -15.38 13.05 3.27
C GLN A 213 -13.99 13.34 3.84
N ILE A 214 -13.70 12.84 5.05
CA ILE A 214 -12.39 12.98 5.68
C ILE A 214 -11.32 12.27 4.80
N LEU A 215 -11.57 11.03 4.40
CA LEU A 215 -10.65 10.28 3.53
C LEU A 215 -10.41 10.99 2.20
N LEU A 216 -11.48 11.45 1.54
CA LEU A 216 -11.39 12.18 0.28
C LEU A 216 -10.55 13.45 0.41
N ALA A 217 -10.78 14.22 1.47
CA ALA A 217 -10.05 15.46 1.75
C ALA A 217 -8.56 15.16 2.03
N THR A 218 -8.26 14.17 2.88
CA THR A 218 -6.91 13.77 3.23
C THR A 218 -6.10 13.34 2.00
N VAL A 219 -6.68 12.51 1.14
CA VAL A 219 -6.02 12.04 -0.08
C VAL A 219 -5.79 13.21 -1.05
N ARG A 220 -6.80 14.08 -1.26
CA ARG A 220 -6.66 15.27 -2.13
C ARG A 220 -5.60 16.25 -1.64
N GLU A 221 -5.58 16.52 -0.36
CA GLU A 221 -4.59 17.42 0.24
C GLU A 221 -3.17 16.90 0.04
N SER A 222 -2.96 15.60 0.28
CA SER A 222 -1.64 14.98 0.11
C SER A 222 -1.19 14.95 -1.35
N LEU A 223 -2.09 14.66 -2.29
CA LEU A 223 -1.80 14.74 -3.72
C LEU A 223 -1.54 16.18 -4.17
N GLY A 224 -2.28 17.16 -3.63
CA GLY A 224 -2.07 18.58 -3.91
C GLY A 224 -0.71 19.07 -3.44
N LYS A 225 -0.30 18.73 -2.22
CA LYS A 225 1.03 19.07 -1.68
C LYS A 225 2.15 18.47 -2.54
N PHE A 226 1.97 17.24 -3.02
CA PHE A 226 2.94 16.59 -3.90
C PHE A 226 3.06 17.29 -5.26
N ASN A 227 1.95 17.69 -5.87
CA ASN A 227 1.94 18.38 -7.18
C ASN A 227 2.45 19.83 -7.12
N ILE A 228 2.36 20.49 -5.95
CA ILE A 228 2.81 21.89 -5.77
C ILE A 228 4.31 21.94 -5.41
N ALA A 229 4.86 20.90 -4.78
CA ALA A 229 6.29 20.78 -4.60
C ALA A 229 6.91 20.26 -5.91
N PRO A 230 7.44 21.13 -6.80
CA PRO A 230 8.28 20.63 -7.88
C PRO A 230 9.40 19.87 -7.19
N SER A 231 9.66 18.64 -7.64
CA SER A 231 10.87 17.94 -7.28
C SER A 231 12.03 18.79 -7.80
N LEU A 232 12.55 19.65 -6.93
CA LEU A 232 13.88 20.22 -7.13
C LEU A 232 14.87 19.06 -6.91
N ASP A 233 14.83 18.10 -7.82
CA ASP A 233 15.91 17.17 -8.02
C ASP A 233 17.05 18.00 -8.57
N PHE A 234 17.83 18.56 -7.65
CA PHE A 234 19.18 18.97 -7.93
C PHE A 234 20.04 17.72 -8.14
N ASP A 235 19.73 16.97 -9.17
CA ASP A 235 20.67 16.00 -9.72
C ASP A 235 21.73 16.80 -10.48
N VAL A 236 22.59 17.48 -9.69
CA VAL A 236 23.77 18.19 -10.19
C VAL A 236 24.85 17.16 -10.50
N SER A 237 24.58 16.24 -11.42
CA SER A 237 25.63 15.48 -12.09
C SER A 237 26.01 16.06 -13.45
N GLY A 238 25.51 17.24 -13.78
CA GLY A 238 26.04 18.08 -14.84
C GLY A 238 26.97 19.12 -14.23
N LYS A 239 28.28 18.98 -14.41
CA LYS A 239 29.21 20.10 -14.22
C LYS A 239 28.69 21.26 -15.06
N ILE A 240 28.07 22.25 -14.43
CA ILE A 240 27.86 23.55 -15.05
C ILE A 240 29.25 24.17 -15.12
N GLU A 241 29.92 24.01 -16.27
CA GLU A 241 31.06 24.84 -16.58
C GLU A 241 30.51 26.27 -16.71
N MET A 242 30.63 27.07 -15.64
CA MET A 242 30.44 28.51 -15.77
C MET A 242 31.53 29.02 -16.71
N PRO A 243 31.16 29.66 -17.82
CA PRO A 243 32.19 30.28 -18.68
C PRO A 243 32.86 31.35 -17.84
N ILE A 244 34.19 31.20 -17.64
CA ILE A 244 35.02 32.22 -17.04
C ILE A 244 35.00 33.38 -18.02
N LEU A 245 34.31 34.47 -17.66
CA LEU A 245 34.39 35.73 -18.40
C LEU A 245 35.82 36.23 -18.32
N ASP A 246 36.54 36.09 -19.46
CA ASP A 246 37.86 36.66 -19.60
C ASP A 246 37.76 38.19 -19.51
N SER A 247 38.53 38.79 -18.61
CA SER A 247 38.47 40.21 -18.28
C SER A 247 38.94 41.14 -19.44
N SER A 248 39.12 40.58 -20.63
CA SER A 248 39.52 41.33 -21.86
C SER A 248 38.34 41.63 -22.81
N SER A 249 37.12 41.16 -22.55
CA SER A 249 35.99 41.50 -23.41
C SER A 249 35.41 42.87 -23.05
N ILE A 250 35.73 43.88 -23.86
CA ILE A 250 35.16 45.20 -23.80
C ILE A 250 33.66 45.08 -24.05
N MET A 251 32.84 45.29 -23.01
CA MET A 251 31.41 45.38 -23.14
C MET A 251 31.03 46.63 -23.92
N SER A 252 30.67 46.49 -25.19
CA SER A 252 30.03 47.56 -25.93
C SER A 252 28.60 47.77 -25.39
N LYS A 253 28.32 49.03 -25.06
CA LYS A 253 26.97 49.38 -24.60
C LYS A 253 25.93 49.07 -25.68
N PRO A 254 24.79 48.50 -25.38
CA PRO A 254 23.74 48.27 -26.35
C PRO A 254 23.24 49.59 -26.89
N VAL A 255 23.31 49.77 -28.22
CA VAL A 255 22.76 50.95 -28.92
C VAL A 255 21.26 50.73 -29.13
N CYS A 256 20.44 51.50 -28.45
CA CYS A 256 19.00 51.51 -28.67
C CYS A 256 18.71 52.28 -29.99
N THR A 257 18.46 51.58 -31.07
CA THR A 257 17.89 52.17 -32.30
C THR A 257 16.40 52.26 -32.13
N ARG A 258 15.95 53.48 -31.95
CA ARG A 258 14.52 53.80 -31.87
C ARG A 258 13.93 53.82 -33.29
N ASN A 259 13.10 52.86 -33.63
CA ASN A 259 12.38 52.90 -34.91
C ASN A 259 11.25 53.93 -34.79
N VAL A 260 11.42 55.04 -35.48
CA VAL A 260 10.51 56.23 -35.40
C VAL A 260 9.15 55.93 -36.07
N ASP A 261 9.07 54.92 -36.92
CA ASP A 261 7.85 54.56 -37.67
C ASP A 261 7.07 53.38 -37.06
N TYR A 262 7.44 52.91 -35.87
CA TYR A 262 6.72 51.84 -35.21
C TYR A 262 5.40 52.32 -34.61
N ASN A 263 4.27 51.91 -35.23
CA ASN A 263 2.94 52.17 -34.74
C ASN A 263 2.28 50.85 -34.30
N PRO A 264 2.12 50.59 -32.98
CA PRO A 264 1.56 49.33 -32.46
C PRO A 264 0.05 49.15 -32.80
N PHE A 265 -0.61 50.13 -33.34
CA PHE A 265 -2.06 50.10 -33.69
C PHE A 265 -2.33 49.94 -35.21
N LYS A 266 -1.28 49.76 -36.05
CA LYS A 266 -1.49 49.43 -37.46
C LYS A 266 -1.74 47.92 -37.60
N GLN A 267 -3.00 47.52 -37.81
CA GLN A 267 -3.35 46.16 -38.23
C GLN A 267 -2.78 45.90 -39.64
N SER A 268 -1.88 44.92 -39.77
CA SER A 268 -1.47 44.43 -41.08
C SER A 268 -2.50 43.43 -41.60
N ASN A 269 -3.31 43.85 -42.57
CA ASN A 269 -4.14 42.96 -43.36
C ASN A 269 -3.24 42.13 -44.28
N ASN A 270 -2.70 41.02 -43.82
CA ASN A 270 -2.15 39.98 -44.69
C ASN A 270 -3.23 38.95 -44.95
N VAL A 271 -3.94 39.12 -46.04
CA VAL A 271 -4.75 38.07 -46.66
C VAL A 271 -3.78 37.13 -47.35
N ALA A 272 -3.50 35.99 -46.72
CA ALA A 272 -2.83 34.89 -47.37
C ALA A 272 -3.86 34.16 -48.26
N SER A 273 -3.69 34.28 -49.56
CA SER A 273 -4.38 33.49 -50.57
C SER A 273 -3.94 32.01 -50.44
N SER A 274 -4.86 31.14 -50.09
CA SER A 274 -4.68 29.71 -50.18
C SER A 274 -4.82 29.29 -51.66
N ASN A 275 -3.76 28.68 -52.21
CA ASN A 275 -3.87 27.84 -53.38
C ASN A 275 -3.41 26.43 -53.00
N TRP A 276 -4.39 25.50 -53.26
CA TRP A 276 -4.30 24.02 -53.29
C TRP A 276 -4.25 23.29 -51.98
#